data_0b6e69ae0d7401df835e663484e1d34f
#
_entry.id   0b6e69ae0d7401df835e663484e1d34f
#
_cell.length_a   1.000
_cell.length_b   1.000
_cell.length_c   1.000
_cell.angle_alpha   90.00
_cell.angle_beta   90.00
_cell.angle_gamma   90.00
#
_symmetry.space_group_name_H-M   'P 1'
#
loop_
_entity.id
_entity.type
_entity.pdbx_description
1 polymer ?
#
loop_
_entity_poly.entity_id
_entity_poly.type
_entity_poly.pdbx_seq_one_letter_code
_entity_poly.pdbx_strand_id
1 'polypeptide(L)'
;MEVKRLVGLAYIVCGVIAFVIFDKFLLWVWPFIEEGLNWTIRRGTGAARNYVHNWAILGPVRLTSLVALLAASGLTWKFYKPKEYRSFLSEVIVELKKVTWPDWNETRRSTLIVMAFTVILAGFLWISDKLWGYLTGLLLA
;
A
#
# COMPACT_ATOMS: atom_id res chain seq x y z
N MET A 1 -26.21 8.25 -3.25
CA MET A 1 -25.22 8.95 -2.41
C MET A 1 -24.75 10.19 -3.15
N GLU A 2 -24.74 11.37 -2.52
CA GLU A 2 -24.34 12.61 -3.20
C GLU A 2 -22.84 12.60 -3.55
N VAL A 3 -22.49 13.12 -4.73
CA VAL A 3 -21.11 13.19 -5.22
C VAL A 3 -20.18 13.85 -4.19
N LYS A 4 -20.65 14.91 -3.52
CA LYS A 4 -19.89 15.60 -2.46
C LYS A 4 -19.46 14.67 -1.31
N ARG A 5 -20.33 13.73 -0.89
CA ARG A 5 -20.00 12.75 0.15
C ARG A 5 -18.94 11.75 -0.33
N LEU A 6 -19.03 11.32 -1.59
CA LEU A 6 -18.03 10.41 -2.18
C LEU A 6 -16.68 11.07 -2.32
N VAL A 7 -16.62 12.35 -2.72
CA VAL A 7 -15.37 13.13 -2.75
C VAL A 7 -14.77 13.22 -1.34
N GLY A 8 -15.59 13.53 -0.33
CA GLY A 8 -15.11 13.58 1.06
C GLY A 8 -14.55 12.23 1.55
N LEU A 9 -15.24 11.12 1.24
CA LEU A 9 -14.77 9.78 1.56
C LEU A 9 -13.46 9.44 0.86
N ALA A 10 -13.31 9.81 -0.41
CA ALA A 10 -12.06 9.60 -1.16
C ALA A 10 -10.89 10.31 -0.49
N TYR A 11 -11.04 11.56 -0.04
CA TYR A 11 -9.99 12.27 0.69
C TYR A 11 -9.66 11.62 2.05
N ILE A 12 -10.67 11.13 2.78
CA ILE A 12 -10.44 10.42 4.04
C ILE A 12 -9.63 9.14 3.79
N VAL A 13 -10.02 8.36 2.79
CA VAL A 13 -9.29 7.13 2.42
C VAL A 13 -7.86 7.44 1.99
N CYS A 14 -7.66 8.44 1.14
CA CYS A 14 -6.31 8.88 0.75
C CYS A 14 -5.49 9.36 1.96
N GLY A 15 -6.10 10.07 2.90
CA GLY A 15 -5.45 10.51 4.15
C GLY A 15 -5.02 9.35 5.03
N VAL A 16 -5.86 8.33 5.17
CA VAL A 16 -5.52 7.11 5.93
C VAL A 16 -4.38 6.34 5.25
N ILE A 17 -4.45 6.18 3.93
CA ILE A 17 -3.38 5.52 3.16
C ILE A 17 -2.07 6.30 3.29
N ALA A 18 -2.11 7.63 3.15
CA ALA A 18 -0.94 8.48 3.33
C ALA A 18 -0.36 8.33 4.74
N PHE A 19 -1.18 8.33 5.79
CA PHE A 19 -0.74 8.09 7.16
C PHE A 19 -0.02 6.75 7.31
N VAL A 20 -0.60 5.66 6.81
CA VAL A 20 0.01 4.32 6.90
C VAL A 20 1.36 4.28 6.18
N ILE A 21 1.44 4.87 4.99
CA ILE A 21 2.69 4.93 4.22
C ILE A 21 3.75 5.74 4.98
N PHE A 22 3.40 6.94 5.47
CA PHE A 22 4.33 7.77 6.22
C PHE A 22 4.79 7.12 7.54
N ASP A 23 3.88 6.48 8.27
CA ASP A 23 4.21 5.77 9.50
C ASP A 23 5.22 4.65 9.27
N LYS A 24 4.97 3.80 8.26
CA LYS A 24 5.90 2.71 7.90
C LYS A 24 7.23 3.23 7.38
N PHE A 25 7.19 4.26 6.55
CA PHE A 25 8.40 4.90 6.04
C PHE A 25 9.24 5.50 7.17
N LEU A 26 8.64 6.25 8.09
CA LEU A 26 9.35 6.83 9.22
C LEU A 26 9.90 5.75 10.17
N LEU A 27 9.16 4.67 10.42
CA LEU A 27 9.66 3.54 11.21
C LEU A 27 10.87 2.87 10.54
N TRP A 28 10.89 2.80 9.22
CA TRP A 28 12.02 2.23 8.46
C TRP A 28 13.24 3.17 8.47
N VAL A 29 13.04 4.46 8.33
CA VAL A 29 14.13 5.46 8.28
C VAL A 29 14.63 5.82 9.69
N TRP A 30 13.79 5.70 10.72
CA TRP A 30 14.11 6.15 12.07
C TRP A 30 15.43 5.62 12.64
N PRO A 31 15.79 4.33 12.51
CA PRO A 31 17.06 3.83 13.03
C PRO A 31 18.27 4.57 12.45
N PHE A 32 18.23 4.95 11.17
CA PHE A 32 19.30 5.70 10.53
C PHE A 32 19.41 7.12 11.08
N ILE A 33 18.26 7.78 11.31
CA ILE A 33 18.20 9.12 11.91
C ILE A 33 18.71 9.06 13.36
N GLU A 34 18.27 8.08 14.13
CA GLU A 34 18.65 7.88 15.52
C GLU A 34 20.16 7.67 15.67
N GLU A 35 20.73 6.80 14.85
CA GLU A 35 22.16 6.51 14.84
C GLU A 35 22.98 7.74 14.43
N GLY A 36 22.58 8.43 13.35
CA GLY A 36 23.26 9.64 12.86
C GLY A 36 23.24 10.78 13.86
N LEU A 37 22.09 11.05 14.50
CA LEU A 37 21.95 12.11 15.51
C LEU A 37 22.74 11.77 16.77
N ASN A 38 22.66 10.54 17.26
CA ASN A 38 23.39 10.11 18.45
C ASN A 38 24.91 10.12 18.20
N TRP A 39 25.37 9.78 16.99
CA TRP A 39 26.79 9.90 16.60
C TRP A 39 27.25 11.36 16.64
N THR A 40 26.46 12.28 16.08
CA THR A 40 26.78 13.71 16.06
C THR A 40 26.85 14.30 17.47
N ILE A 41 25.87 13.96 18.34
CA ILE A 41 25.82 14.41 19.73
C ILE A 41 27.02 13.85 20.51
N ARG A 42 27.34 12.56 20.36
CA ARG A 42 28.51 11.93 21.01
C ARG A 42 29.82 12.61 20.61
N ARG A 43 29.95 12.97 19.33
CA ARG A 43 31.16 13.65 18.83
C ARG A 43 31.29 15.08 19.37
N GLY A 44 30.17 15.79 19.57
CA GLY A 44 30.15 17.15 20.10
C GLY A 44 30.28 17.24 21.63
N THR A 45 29.74 16.27 22.37
CA THR A 45 29.66 16.32 23.84
C THR A 45 30.55 15.31 24.57
N GLY A 46 31.12 14.32 23.86
CA GLY A 46 31.89 13.25 24.48
C GLY A 46 31.04 12.24 25.28
N ALA A 47 29.71 12.38 25.27
CA ALA A 47 28.81 11.57 26.06
C ALA A 47 28.61 10.19 25.47
N ALA A 48 28.70 9.14 26.32
CA ALA A 48 28.48 7.74 25.89
C ALA A 48 26.97 7.35 25.78
N ARG A 49 26.06 8.21 26.24
CA ARG A 49 24.62 7.90 26.29
C ARG A 49 23.91 8.26 24.99
N ASN A 50 22.97 7.42 24.54
CA ASN A 50 22.08 7.75 23.44
C ASN A 50 20.96 8.68 23.94
N TYR A 51 20.85 9.87 23.36
CA TYR A 51 19.87 10.89 23.72
C TYR A 51 18.64 10.84 22.84
N VAL A 52 18.80 10.45 21.59
CA VAL A 52 17.68 10.37 20.64
C VAL A 52 17.16 8.94 20.59
N HIS A 53 15.88 8.79 20.84
CA HIS A 53 15.17 7.52 20.79
C HIS A 53 13.75 7.72 20.29
N ASN A 54 13.16 6.72 19.66
CA ASN A 54 11.76 6.75 19.25
C ASN A 54 10.84 6.46 20.45
N TRP A 55 10.55 7.48 21.22
CA TRP A 55 9.78 7.35 22.47
C TRP A 55 8.34 6.93 22.21
N ALA A 56 7.87 5.95 22.95
CA ALA A 56 6.46 5.63 23.07
C ALA A 56 5.78 6.70 23.93
N ILE A 57 4.84 7.45 23.36
CA ILE A 57 4.15 8.55 24.05
C ILE A 57 2.91 8.03 24.77
N LEU A 58 2.16 7.14 24.12
CA LEU A 58 0.93 6.53 24.64
C LEU A 58 0.88 5.06 24.20
N GLY A 59 1.44 4.16 25.00
CA GLY A 59 1.43 2.73 24.68
C GLY A 59 2.03 2.41 23.30
N PRO A 60 1.24 1.99 22.30
CA PRO A 60 1.75 1.66 20.97
C PRO A 60 2.10 2.87 20.11
N VAL A 61 1.69 4.10 20.51
CA VAL A 61 1.90 5.32 19.72
C VAL A 61 3.30 5.86 19.96
N ARG A 62 4.10 5.89 18.93
CA ARG A 62 5.48 6.38 18.94
C ARG A 62 5.53 7.83 18.43
N LEU A 63 6.63 8.53 18.73
CA LEU A 63 6.88 9.88 18.21
C LEU A 63 6.78 9.93 16.67
N THR A 64 7.30 8.93 15.98
CA THR A 64 7.22 8.80 14.52
C THR A 64 5.79 8.75 14.01
N SER A 65 4.87 8.06 14.71
CA SER A 65 3.45 7.97 14.33
C SER A 65 2.73 9.31 14.45
N LEU A 66 3.08 10.15 15.44
CA LEU A 66 2.55 11.51 15.55
C LEU A 66 3.05 12.40 14.41
N VAL A 67 4.33 12.32 14.08
CA VAL A 67 4.89 13.05 12.93
C VAL A 67 4.25 12.61 11.63
N ALA A 68 4.05 11.29 11.44
CA ALA A 68 3.35 10.74 10.28
C ALA A 68 1.91 11.26 10.18
N LEU A 69 1.19 11.33 11.31
CA LEU A 69 -0.18 11.85 11.36
C LEU A 69 -0.24 13.34 10.96
N LEU A 70 0.67 14.15 11.48
CA LEU A 70 0.75 15.56 11.14
C LEU A 70 1.12 15.78 9.68
N ALA A 71 2.08 15.02 9.15
CA ALA A 71 2.49 15.08 7.75
C ALA A 71 1.35 14.66 6.80
N ALA A 72 0.70 13.54 7.09
CA ALA A 72 -0.42 13.04 6.29
C ALA A 72 -1.61 14.00 6.32
N SER A 73 -1.97 14.53 7.50
CA SER A 73 -3.07 15.50 7.63
C SER A 73 -2.77 16.81 6.91
N GLY A 74 -1.55 17.33 7.03
CA GLY A 74 -1.10 18.54 6.34
C GLY A 74 -1.12 18.35 4.81
N LEU A 75 -0.64 17.21 4.32
CA LEU A 75 -0.66 16.86 2.90
C LEU A 75 -2.10 16.77 2.38
N THR A 76 -2.95 16.01 3.07
CA THR A 76 -4.37 15.86 2.71
C THR A 76 -5.08 17.22 2.69
N TRP A 77 -4.82 18.08 3.68
CA TRP A 77 -5.37 19.43 3.75
C TRP A 77 -4.91 20.30 2.58
N LYS A 78 -3.64 20.22 2.20
CA LYS A 78 -3.08 20.96 1.06
C LYS A 78 -3.77 20.60 -0.25
N PHE A 79 -4.05 19.31 -0.48
CA PHE A 79 -4.76 18.84 -1.69
C PHE A 79 -6.29 19.06 -1.61
N TYR A 80 -6.85 19.14 -0.41
CA TYR A 80 -8.29 19.41 -0.25
C TYR A 80 -8.67 20.86 -0.54
N LYS A 81 -7.80 21.84 -0.23
CA LYS A 81 -8.07 23.28 -0.41
C LYS A 81 -8.35 23.71 -1.85
N PRO A 82 -7.55 23.34 -2.88
CA PRO A 82 -7.76 23.80 -4.24
C PRO A 82 -9.08 23.27 -4.82
N LYS A 83 -9.89 24.16 -5.39
CA LYS A 83 -11.17 23.79 -6.02
C LYS A 83 -10.95 22.85 -7.22
N GLU A 84 -9.82 23.00 -7.92
CA GLU A 84 -9.43 22.23 -9.09
C GLU A 84 -9.37 20.73 -8.81
N TYR A 85 -8.69 20.30 -7.73
CA TYR A 85 -8.61 18.89 -7.36
C TYR A 85 -9.96 18.30 -6.96
N ARG A 86 -10.83 19.12 -6.33
CA ARG A 86 -12.17 18.69 -5.96
C ARG A 86 -13.09 18.57 -7.17
N SER A 87 -12.99 19.48 -8.15
CA SER A 87 -13.76 19.37 -9.40
C SER A 87 -13.30 18.16 -10.20
N PHE A 88 -11.98 17.96 -10.34
CA PHE A 88 -11.43 16.77 -11.00
C PHE A 88 -11.95 15.48 -10.37
N LEU A 89 -11.86 15.34 -9.04
CA LEU A 89 -12.38 14.15 -8.36
C LEU A 89 -13.90 13.99 -8.53
N SER A 90 -14.66 15.09 -8.57
CA SER A 90 -16.10 15.01 -8.80
C SER A 90 -16.42 14.53 -10.21
N GLU A 91 -15.65 14.96 -11.22
CA GLU A 91 -15.76 14.50 -12.60
C GLU A 91 -15.43 13.01 -12.73
N VAL A 92 -14.32 12.58 -12.13
CA VAL A 92 -13.95 11.15 -12.07
C VAL A 92 -15.04 10.30 -11.43
N ILE A 93 -15.62 10.74 -10.31
CA ILE A 93 -16.71 10.01 -9.64
C ILE A 93 -17.96 9.95 -10.51
N VAL A 94 -18.28 11.03 -11.24
CA VAL A 94 -19.41 11.04 -12.18
C VAL A 94 -19.17 10.05 -13.32
N GLU A 95 -17.97 10.01 -13.88
CA GLU A 95 -17.62 9.05 -14.93
C GLU A 95 -17.65 7.60 -14.42
N LEU A 96 -17.12 7.34 -13.22
CA LEU A 96 -17.20 6.01 -12.59
C LEU A 96 -18.64 5.52 -12.37
N LYS A 97 -19.59 6.44 -12.13
CA LYS A 97 -21.02 6.09 -12.01
C LYS A 97 -21.69 5.72 -13.33
N LYS A 98 -21.15 6.16 -14.46
CA LYS A 98 -21.62 5.77 -15.79
C LYS A 98 -21.19 4.37 -16.19
N VAL A 99 -20.14 3.82 -15.56
CA VAL A 99 -19.66 2.49 -15.81
C VAL A 99 -20.67 1.47 -15.26
N THR A 100 -21.16 0.59 -16.11
CA THR A 100 -21.98 -0.57 -15.71
C THR A 100 -21.06 -1.64 -15.12
N TRP A 101 -21.07 -1.75 -13.80
CA TRP A 101 -20.30 -2.79 -13.13
C TRP A 101 -21.00 -4.14 -13.26
N PRO A 102 -20.29 -5.22 -13.62
CA PRO A 102 -20.88 -6.54 -13.71
C PRO A 102 -21.45 -6.98 -12.35
N ASP A 103 -22.56 -7.70 -12.39
CA ASP A 103 -23.18 -8.23 -11.18
C ASP A 103 -22.25 -9.29 -10.54
N TRP A 104 -22.40 -9.45 -9.22
CA TRP A 104 -21.59 -10.41 -8.45
C TRP A 104 -21.69 -11.84 -8.98
N ASN A 105 -22.89 -12.25 -9.42
CA ASN A 105 -23.11 -13.57 -10.00
C ASN A 105 -22.38 -13.75 -11.35
N GLU A 106 -22.38 -12.72 -12.18
CA GLU A 106 -21.68 -12.70 -13.45
C GLU A 106 -20.16 -12.75 -13.23
N THR A 107 -19.63 -11.95 -12.31
CA THR A 107 -18.22 -11.95 -11.92
C THR A 107 -17.78 -13.32 -11.42
N ARG A 108 -18.55 -13.94 -10.52
CA ARG A 108 -18.24 -15.29 -10.01
C ARG A 108 -18.24 -16.34 -11.11
N ARG A 109 -19.24 -16.32 -11.99
CA ARG A 109 -19.33 -17.27 -13.12
C ARG A 109 -18.12 -17.14 -14.04
N SER A 110 -17.76 -15.93 -14.43
CA SER A 110 -16.59 -15.66 -15.27
C SER A 110 -15.30 -16.11 -14.61
N THR A 111 -15.15 -15.82 -13.32
CA THR A 111 -13.98 -16.26 -12.53
C THR A 111 -13.87 -17.77 -12.46
N LEU A 112 -14.97 -18.49 -12.20
CA LEU A 112 -14.99 -19.95 -12.16
C LEU A 112 -14.60 -20.58 -13.51
N ILE A 113 -15.06 -19.99 -14.61
CA ILE A 113 -14.69 -20.46 -15.95
C ILE A 113 -13.17 -20.32 -16.16
N VAL A 114 -12.60 -19.15 -15.83
CA VAL A 114 -11.15 -18.91 -15.96
C VAL A 114 -10.36 -19.86 -15.06
N MET A 115 -10.81 -20.07 -13.83
CA MET A 115 -10.15 -21.01 -12.89
C MET A 115 -10.20 -22.46 -13.44
N ALA A 116 -11.33 -22.91 -13.97
CA ALA A 116 -11.45 -24.24 -14.54
C ALA A 116 -10.49 -24.43 -15.73
N PHE A 117 -10.45 -23.48 -16.67
CA PHE A 117 -9.50 -23.52 -17.78
C PHE A 117 -8.04 -23.52 -17.31
N THR A 118 -7.71 -22.72 -16.31
CA THR A 118 -6.36 -22.66 -15.73
C THR A 118 -5.94 -24.02 -15.15
N VAL A 119 -6.84 -24.68 -14.41
CA VAL A 119 -6.57 -26.02 -13.85
C VAL A 119 -6.39 -27.06 -14.94
N ILE A 120 -7.24 -27.04 -15.97
CA ILE A 120 -7.12 -27.97 -17.12
C ILE A 120 -5.79 -27.79 -17.84
N LEU A 121 -5.41 -26.52 -18.14
CA LEU A 121 -4.14 -26.21 -18.79
C LEU A 121 -2.95 -26.59 -17.93
N ALA A 122 -3.00 -26.31 -16.64
CA ALA A 122 -1.93 -26.70 -15.71
C ALA A 122 -1.75 -28.21 -15.65
N GLY A 123 -2.86 -28.97 -15.62
CA GLY A 123 -2.84 -30.43 -15.67
C GLY A 123 -2.23 -30.95 -16.98
N PHE A 124 -2.64 -30.37 -18.10
CA PHE A 124 -2.07 -30.71 -19.40
C PHE A 124 -0.56 -30.46 -19.47
N LEU A 125 -0.11 -29.30 -19.03
CA LEU A 125 1.31 -28.96 -19.00
C LEU A 125 2.10 -29.90 -18.07
N TRP A 126 1.54 -30.24 -16.92
CA TRP A 126 2.17 -31.18 -16.00
C TRP A 126 2.35 -32.57 -16.62
N ILE A 127 1.32 -33.09 -17.29
CA ILE A 127 1.41 -34.37 -17.99
C ILE A 127 2.45 -34.32 -19.12
N SER A 128 2.45 -33.23 -19.90
CA SER A 128 3.41 -33.02 -20.98
C SER A 128 4.84 -32.97 -20.47
N ASP A 129 5.10 -32.26 -19.37
CA ASP A 129 6.42 -32.16 -18.72
C ASP A 129 6.91 -33.56 -18.26
N LYS A 130 6.04 -34.32 -17.62
CA LYS A 130 6.37 -35.70 -17.21
C LYS A 130 6.69 -36.61 -18.39
N LEU A 131 5.92 -36.50 -19.47
CA LEU A 131 6.14 -37.27 -20.68
C LEU A 131 7.49 -36.94 -21.32
N TRP A 132 7.82 -35.66 -21.47
CA TRP A 132 9.09 -35.21 -22.01
C TRP A 132 10.26 -35.58 -21.11
N GLY A 133 10.12 -35.45 -19.79
CA GLY A 133 11.14 -35.88 -18.85
C GLY A 133 11.45 -37.39 -18.93
N TYR A 134 10.41 -38.21 -19.10
CA TYR A 134 10.60 -39.67 -19.33
C TYR A 134 11.32 -39.98 -20.65
N LEU A 135 10.88 -39.34 -21.76
CA LEU A 135 11.49 -39.53 -23.06
C LEU A 135 12.96 -39.11 -23.11
N THR A 136 13.28 -37.94 -22.52
CA THR A 136 14.66 -37.47 -22.44
C THR A 136 15.54 -38.35 -21.55
N GLY A 137 15.02 -38.85 -20.43
CA GLY A 137 15.72 -39.82 -19.61
C GLY A 137 16.03 -41.12 -20.34
N LEU A 138 15.13 -41.61 -21.21
CA LEU A 138 15.36 -42.81 -22.01
C LEU A 138 16.41 -42.62 -23.12
N LEU A 139 16.49 -41.40 -23.68
CA LEU A 139 17.45 -41.07 -24.75
C LEU A 139 18.87 -40.79 -24.25
N LEU A 140 18.98 -40.37 -23.00
CA LEU A 140 20.27 -39.97 -22.39
C LEU A 140 20.89 -41.08 -21.48
N ALA A 141 20.15 -42.16 -21.22
CA ALA A 141 20.62 -43.32 -20.47
C ALA A 141 21.27 -44.33 -21.40
#